data_66840a6a4559fc506c49d43467f7303d
#
_entry.id   66840a6a4559fc506c49d43467f7303d
#
_cell.length_a   1.000
_cell.length_b   1.000
_cell.length_c   1.000
_cell.angle_alpha   90.00
_cell.angle_beta   90.00
_cell.angle_gamma   90.00
#
_symmetry.space_group_name_H-M   'P 1'
#
loop_
_entity.id
_entity.type
_entity.pdbx_description
1 polymer ?
#
loop_
_entity_poly.entity_id
_entity_poly.type
_entity_poly.pdbx_seq_one_letter_code
_entity_poly.pdbx_strand_id
1 'polypeptide(L)' 'MAEYHVGCGAFGIYAGTLKPNGIEWRNKSDVTDEAISAAAQYLLQHDESMEFTYKDKRYRLGVIEVEE' A
#
# COMPACT_ATOMS: atom_id res chain seq x y z
N MET A 1 -8.71 -20.72 5.69
CA MET A 1 -9.31 -19.52 5.09
C MET A 1 -8.18 -18.66 4.52
N ALA A 2 -8.33 -18.25 3.26
CA ALA A 2 -7.33 -17.42 2.63
C ALA A 2 -7.43 -15.99 3.13
N GLU A 3 -6.30 -15.39 3.44
CA GLU A 3 -6.23 -14.02 3.88
C GLU A 3 -5.90 -13.10 2.72
N TYR A 4 -6.48 -11.93 2.72
CA TYR A 4 -6.14 -10.90 1.76
C TYR A 4 -4.89 -10.16 2.22
N HIS A 5 -4.02 -9.92 1.25
CA HIS A 5 -2.80 -9.16 1.47
C HIS A 5 -2.72 -8.04 0.45
N VAL A 6 -2.06 -6.96 0.84
CA VAL A 6 -1.73 -5.87 -0.07
C VAL A 6 -0.22 -5.72 -0.04
N GLY A 7 0.40 -5.72 -1.18
CA GLY A 7 1.85 -5.63 -1.24
C GLY A 7 2.34 -4.88 -2.47
N CYS A 8 3.55 -4.39 -2.37
CA CYS A 8 4.21 -3.69 -3.46
C CYS A 8 5.03 -4.67 -4.28
N GLY A 9 4.74 -4.74 -5.57
CA GLY A 9 5.52 -5.54 -6.49
C GLY A 9 6.39 -4.66 -7.38
N ALA A 10 7.06 -5.29 -8.35
CA ALA A 10 7.97 -4.58 -9.24
C ALA A 10 7.26 -3.58 -10.13
N PHE A 11 6.00 -3.82 -10.45
CA PHE A 11 5.26 -3.01 -11.41
C PHE A 11 4.02 -2.32 -10.82
N GLY A 12 3.81 -2.45 -9.51
CA GLY A 12 2.64 -1.82 -8.90
C GLY A 12 2.32 -2.39 -7.54
N ILE A 13 1.16 -1.99 -7.04
CA ILE A 13 0.63 -2.48 -5.78
C ILE A 13 -0.47 -3.48 -6.10
N TYR A 14 -0.40 -4.63 -5.46
CA TYR A 14 -1.33 -5.72 -5.71
C TYR A 14 -2.06 -6.12 -4.44
N ALA A 15 -3.28 -6.53 -4.60
CA ALA A 15 -4.08 -7.10 -3.52
C ALA A 15 -4.57 -8.47 -3.94
N GLY A 16 -4.63 -9.39 -3.00
CA GLY A 16 -5.11 -10.72 -3.29
C GLY A 16 -4.74 -11.71 -2.21
N THR A 17 -4.69 -12.97 -2.57
CA THR A 17 -4.36 -14.05 -1.66
C THR A 17 -3.04 -14.68 -2.05
N LEU A 18 -2.32 -15.14 -1.05
CA LEU A 18 -1.04 -15.81 -1.26
C LEU A 18 -1.21 -17.32 -1.26
N LYS A 19 -0.29 -18.01 -1.92
CA LYS A 19 -0.20 -19.45 -1.82
C LYS A 19 0.26 -19.84 -0.41
N PRO A 20 0.09 -21.13 -0.01
CA PRO A 20 0.49 -21.55 1.34
C PRO A 20 1.93 -21.26 1.71
N ASN A 21 2.82 -21.13 0.73
CA ASN A 21 4.22 -20.80 1.00
C ASN A 21 4.42 -19.34 1.45
N GLY A 22 3.39 -18.49 1.32
CA GLY A 22 3.45 -17.10 1.75
C GLY A 22 4.28 -16.19 0.86
N ILE A 23 4.76 -16.68 -0.26
CA ILE A 23 5.67 -15.93 -1.15
C ILE A 23 5.02 -15.58 -2.47
N GLU A 24 4.30 -16.53 -3.06
CA GLU A 24 3.69 -16.35 -4.36
C GLU A 24 2.22 -16.01 -4.24
N TRP A 25 1.74 -15.18 -5.14
CA TRP A 25 0.33 -14.85 -5.22
C TRP A 25 -0.45 -16.01 -5.83
N ARG A 26 -1.58 -16.33 -5.20
CA ARG A 26 -2.55 -17.27 -5.77
C ARG A 26 -3.50 -16.51 -6.70
N ASN A 27 -4.00 -15.39 -6.22
CA ASN A 27 -4.78 -14.43 -6.98
C ASN A 27 -4.23 -13.06 -6.68
N LYS A 28 -4.16 -12.19 -7.68
CA LYS A 28 -3.78 -10.82 -7.42
C LYS A 28 -4.47 -9.90 -8.41
N SER A 29 -4.80 -8.73 -7.93
CA SER A 29 -5.33 -7.65 -8.76
C SER A 29 -4.43 -6.43 -8.59
N ASP A 30 -4.19 -5.71 -9.67
CA ASP A 30 -3.47 -4.46 -9.60
C ASP A 30 -4.39 -3.41 -9.00
N VAL A 31 -4.01 -2.89 -7.85
CA VAL A 31 -4.80 -1.86 -7.15
C VAL A 31 -3.95 -0.61 -6.91
N THR A 32 -2.94 -0.40 -7.75
CA THR A 32 -1.98 0.69 -7.55
C THR A 32 -2.66 2.04 -7.35
N ASP A 33 -3.49 2.44 -8.31
CA ASP A 33 -4.14 3.76 -8.24
C ASP A 33 -5.13 3.83 -7.08
N GLU A 34 -5.89 2.78 -6.87
CA GLU A 34 -6.86 2.73 -5.79
C GLU A 34 -6.19 2.76 -4.43
N ALA A 35 -5.10 2.02 -4.27
CA ALA A 35 -4.37 1.95 -3.01
C ALA A 35 -3.73 3.31 -2.68
N ILE A 36 -3.10 3.94 -3.66
CA ILE A 36 -2.49 5.25 -3.46
C ILE A 36 -3.56 6.29 -3.11
N SER A 37 -4.65 6.27 -3.84
CA SER A 37 -5.76 7.19 -3.61
C SER A 37 -6.39 6.98 -2.24
N ALA A 38 -6.61 5.74 -1.86
CA ALA A 38 -7.18 5.41 -0.56
C ALA A 38 -6.27 5.82 0.58
N ALA A 39 -4.97 5.58 0.44
CA ALA A 39 -3.99 5.99 1.45
C ALA A 39 -3.96 7.50 1.60
N ALA A 40 -4.00 8.22 0.50
CA ALA A 40 -4.03 9.69 0.52
C ALA A 40 -5.28 10.21 1.22
N GLN A 41 -6.44 9.65 0.90
CA GLN A 41 -7.69 10.03 1.54
C GLN A 41 -7.67 9.76 3.05
N TYR A 42 -7.14 8.60 3.42
CA TYR A 42 -7.03 8.24 4.83
C TYR A 42 -6.20 9.25 5.61
N LEU A 43 -5.03 9.61 5.07
CA LEU A 43 -4.15 10.57 5.73
C LEU A 43 -4.77 11.96 5.81
N LEU A 44 -5.48 12.38 4.76
CA LEU A 44 -6.16 13.67 4.76
C LEU A 44 -7.29 13.73 5.78
N GLN A 45 -8.05 12.65 5.92
CA GLN A 45 -9.16 12.61 6.88
C GLN A 45 -8.68 12.65 8.32
N HIS A 46 -7.51 12.14 8.58
CA HIS A 46 -6.96 12.09 9.94
C HIS A 46 -5.95 13.18 10.21
N ASP A 47 -5.70 14.03 9.22
CA ASP A 47 -4.76 15.15 9.32
C ASP A 47 -3.41 14.70 9.88
N GLU A 48 -2.92 13.57 9.38
CA GLU A 48 -1.73 12.95 9.90
C GLU A 48 -0.78 12.53 8.78
N SER A 49 0.46 12.35 9.17
CA SER A 49 1.42 11.61 8.37
C SER A 49 1.69 10.29 9.08
N MET A 50 2.15 9.31 8.33
CA MET A 50 2.43 8.00 8.88
C MET A 50 3.92 7.69 8.72
N GLU A 51 4.55 7.27 9.81
CA GLU A 51 5.94 6.85 9.76
C GLU A 51 6.03 5.35 9.53
N PHE A 52 6.99 4.95 8.73
CA PHE A 52 7.21 3.53 8.49
C PHE A 52 8.70 3.27 8.29
N THR A 53 9.08 2.01 8.45
CA THR A 53 10.46 1.57 8.28
C THR A 53 10.59 0.74 7.01
N TYR A 54 11.61 1.04 6.21
CA TYR A 54 11.90 0.28 5.01
C TYR A 54 13.41 0.17 4.86
N LYS A 55 13.91 -1.06 4.80
CA LYS A 55 15.35 -1.34 4.68
C LYS A 55 16.18 -0.63 5.75
N ASP A 56 15.73 -0.76 7.00
CA ASP A 56 16.40 -0.19 8.19
C ASP A 56 16.44 1.33 8.25
N LYS A 57 15.64 2.00 7.42
CA LYS A 57 15.53 3.45 7.44
C LYS A 57 14.10 3.84 7.72
N ARG A 58 13.93 4.97 8.39
CA ARG A 58 12.61 5.50 8.72
C ARG A 58 12.19 6.55 7.71
N TYR A 59 10.94 6.49 7.33
CA TYR A 59 10.35 7.40 6.36
C TYR A 59 9.02 7.91 6.87
N ARG A 60 8.60 9.03 6.32
CA ARG A 60 7.28 9.59 6.61
C ARG A 60 6.48 9.72 5.34
N LEU A 61 5.27 9.17 5.36
CA LEU A 61 4.33 9.29 4.26
C LEU A 61 3.34 10.40 4.59
N GLY A 62 3.19 11.36 3.69
CA GLY A 62 2.26 12.47 3.87
C GLY A 62 1.66 12.91 2.55
N VAL A 63 0.67 13.79 2.65
CA VAL A 63 -0.03 14.31 1.48
C VAL A 63 0.08 15.83 1.51
N ILE A 64 0.44 16.40 0.37
CA ILE A 64 0.64 17.84 0.22
C ILE A 64 -0.35 18.37 -0.82
N GLU A 65 -1.06 19.44 -0.46
CA GLU A 65 -1.92 20.11 -1.41
C GLU A 65 -1.09 20.84 -2.45
N VAL A 66 -1.46 20.67 -3.70
CA VAL A 66 -0.79 21.33 -4.82
C VAL A 66 -1.70 22.41 -5.36
N GLU A 67 -1.19 23.62 -5.43
CA GLU A 67 -1.91 24.73 -6.01
C GLU A 67 -1.62 24.84 -7.50
N GLU A 68 -2.67 25.09 -8.26
CA GLU A 68 -2.57 25.28 -9.70
C GLU A 68 -2.57 26.75 -10.08
#